data_65ce2b51f267982c447f1c788551d167
#
_entry.id   65ce2b51f267982c447f1c788551d167
#
_cell.length_a   1.000
_cell.length_b   1.000
_cell.length_c   1.000
_cell.angle_alpha   90.00
_cell.angle_beta   90.00
_cell.angle_gamma   90.00
#
_symmetry.space_group_name_H-M   'P 1'
#
loop_
_entity.id
_entity.type
_entity.pdbx_description
1 polymer ?
#
loop_
_entity_poly.entity_id
_entity_poly.type
_entity_poly.pdbx_seq_one_letter_code
_entity_poly.pdbx_strand_id
1 'polypeptide(L)'
;MLAYTLMDTAKIKDARTALICARLYLRGGKRRLQAGYSKAGIAALYDAVLFGMRYYIARHKRCEPLMENTDLWDAPGLFHALARAGVFDDPLLFHRFSLLVERALWQESHFVDADSTLAEAEKMLMKLGVIPVRDSTLPDETRLTH
;
A
#
# COMPACT_ATOMS: atom_id res chain seq x y z
N MET A 1 29.61 4.55 -7.63
CA MET A 1 29.50 5.32 -6.43
C MET A 1 28.36 6.31 -6.38
N LEU A 2 27.95 6.87 -7.49
CA LEU A 2 26.68 7.58 -7.56
C LEU A 2 25.52 6.72 -7.04
N ALA A 3 25.60 5.40 -7.20
CA ALA A 3 24.56 4.47 -6.74
C ALA A 3 24.38 4.48 -5.21
N TYR A 4 25.46 4.61 -4.44
CA TYR A 4 25.35 4.63 -2.98
C TYR A 4 24.77 5.93 -2.45
N THR A 5 25.22 7.05 -2.99
CA THR A 5 24.68 8.37 -2.64
C THR A 5 23.22 8.47 -3.04
N LEU A 6 22.86 7.90 -4.19
CA LEU A 6 21.48 7.85 -4.66
C LEU A 6 20.63 6.93 -3.78
N MET A 7 21.19 5.85 -3.23
CA MET A 7 20.44 4.96 -2.35
C MET A 7 20.10 5.61 -1.01
N ASP A 8 21.03 6.35 -0.40
CA ASP A 8 20.73 7.04 0.86
C ASP A 8 19.73 8.17 0.66
N THR A 9 19.90 8.93 -0.42
CA THR A 9 18.95 9.96 -0.80
C THR A 9 17.62 9.34 -1.21
N ALA A 10 17.67 8.18 -1.88
CA ALA A 10 16.48 7.44 -2.30
C ALA A 10 15.71 6.88 -1.12
N LYS A 11 16.36 6.45 -0.02
CA LYS A 11 15.67 5.99 1.18
C LYS A 11 14.80 7.08 1.80
N ILE A 12 15.33 8.29 1.93
CA ILE A 12 14.57 9.43 2.47
C ILE A 12 13.47 9.83 1.51
N LYS A 13 13.79 9.94 0.21
CA LYS A 13 12.81 10.24 -0.83
C LYS A 13 11.80 9.11 -0.99
N ASP A 14 12.28 7.86 -0.88
CA ASP A 14 11.41 6.69 -1.04
C ASP A 14 10.35 6.63 0.05
N ALA A 15 10.69 6.92 1.31
CA ALA A 15 9.71 6.96 2.39
C ALA A 15 8.65 8.02 2.13
N ARG A 16 9.06 9.23 1.77
CA ARG A 16 8.13 10.32 1.47
C ARG A 16 7.30 10.01 0.23
N THR A 17 7.95 9.55 -0.83
CA THR A 17 7.28 9.21 -2.08
C THR A 17 6.32 8.04 -1.88
N ALA A 18 6.73 7.02 -1.13
CA ALA A 18 5.87 5.87 -0.84
C ALA A 18 4.63 6.30 -0.05
N LEU A 19 4.77 7.21 0.92
CA LEU A 19 3.64 7.73 1.67
C LEU A 19 2.66 8.48 0.76
N ILE A 20 3.18 9.36 -0.09
CA ILE A 20 2.35 10.11 -1.05
C ILE A 20 1.64 9.15 -1.99
N CYS A 21 2.36 8.16 -2.55
CA CYS A 21 1.76 7.17 -3.44
C CYS A 21 0.66 6.37 -2.73
N ALA A 22 0.91 5.90 -1.51
CA ALA A 22 -0.09 5.16 -0.75
C ALA A 22 -1.37 5.97 -0.57
N ARG A 23 -1.23 7.23 -0.21
CA ARG A 23 -2.38 8.13 0.02
C ARG A 23 -3.12 8.46 -1.28
N LEU A 24 -2.39 8.68 -2.37
CA LEU A 24 -3.01 8.95 -3.67
C LEU A 24 -3.74 7.74 -4.23
N TYR A 25 -3.15 6.54 -4.09
CA TYR A 25 -3.83 5.32 -4.51
C TYR A 25 -5.08 5.05 -3.67
N LEU A 26 -5.02 5.33 -2.36
CA LEU A 26 -6.21 5.20 -1.51
C LEU A 26 -7.31 6.16 -1.95
N ARG A 27 -6.97 7.44 -2.16
CA ARG A 27 -7.93 8.45 -2.61
C ARG A 27 -8.53 8.07 -3.96
N GLY A 28 -7.66 7.71 -4.91
CA GLY A 28 -8.08 7.31 -6.24
C GLY A 28 -8.89 6.03 -6.23
N GLY A 29 -8.53 5.07 -5.39
CA GLY A 29 -9.28 3.84 -5.21
C GLY A 29 -10.70 4.10 -4.73
N LYS A 30 -10.84 4.90 -3.68
CA LYS A 30 -12.16 5.28 -3.16
C LYS A 30 -13.01 5.98 -4.22
N ARG A 31 -12.41 6.90 -4.96
CA ARG A 31 -13.09 7.64 -6.01
C ARG A 31 -13.61 6.71 -7.09
N ARG A 32 -12.78 5.75 -7.52
CA ARG A 32 -13.16 4.78 -8.55
C ARG A 32 -14.26 3.85 -8.07
N LEU A 33 -14.19 3.40 -6.82
CA LEU A 33 -15.25 2.58 -6.24
C LEU A 33 -16.58 3.33 -6.20
N GLN A 34 -16.56 4.60 -5.82
CA GLN A 34 -17.76 5.44 -5.80
C GLN A 34 -18.33 5.68 -7.19
N ALA A 35 -17.46 5.72 -8.20
CA ALA A 35 -17.86 5.93 -9.59
C ALA A 35 -18.28 4.63 -10.29
N GLY A 36 -18.22 3.49 -9.61
CA GLY A 36 -18.61 2.21 -10.20
C GLY A 36 -17.49 1.46 -10.91
N TYR A 37 -16.26 1.97 -10.91
CA TYR A 37 -15.10 1.30 -11.49
C TYR A 37 -14.44 0.38 -10.46
N SER A 38 -15.15 -0.69 -10.12
CA SER A 38 -14.80 -1.53 -8.98
C SER A 38 -13.43 -2.21 -9.13
N LYS A 39 -13.13 -2.77 -10.30
CA LYS A 39 -11.86 -3.45 -10.52
C LYS A 39 -10.68 -2.49 -10.41
N ALA A 40 -10.79 -1.33 -11.08
CA ALA A 40 -9.75 -0.30 -11.02
C ALA A 40 -9.58 0.24 -9.59
N GLY A 41 -10.69 0.43 -8.89
CA GLY A 41 -10.65 0.89 -7.50
C GLY A 41 -9.95 -0.11 -6.59
N ILE A 42 -10.27 -1.40 -6.71
CA ILE A 42 -9.65 -2.45 -5.90
C ILE A 42 -8.17 -2.61 -6.22
N ALA A 43 -7.79 -2.53 -7.50
CA ALA A 43 -6.38 -2.55 -7.88
C ALA A 43 -5.61 -1.38 -7.24
N ALA A 44 -6.21 -0.19 -7.20
CA ALA A 44 -5.62 0.96 -6.53
C ALA A 44 -5.47 0.75 -5.03
N LEU A 45 -6.44 0.11 -4.37
CA LEU A 45 -6.34 -0.21 -2.95
C LEU A 45 -5.18 -1.18 -2.67
N TYR A 46 -4.97 -2.15 -3.53
CA TYR A 46 -3.84 -3.07 -3.40
C TYR A 46 -2.51 -2.31 -3.49
N ASP A 47 -2.39 -1.40 -4.45
CA ASP A 47 -1.21 -0.56 -4.60
C ASP A 47 -1.02 0.37 -3.39
N ALA A 48 -2.10 0.90 -2.83
CA ALA A 48 -2.03 1.71 -1.63
C ALA A 48 -1.42 0.93 -0.46
N VAL A 49 -1.84 -0.31 -0.27
CA VAL A 49 -1.30 -1.18 0.79
C VAL A 49 0.18 -1.50 0.54
N LEU A 50 0.53 -1.82 -0.70
CA LEU A 50 1.94 -2.09 -1.06
C LEU A 50 2.83 -0.89 -0.73
N PHE A 51 2.46 0.30 -1.18
CA PHE A 51 3.25 1.50 -0.91
C PHE A 51 3.21 1.89 0.57
N GLY A 52 2.12 1.61 1.27
CA GLY A 52 2.05 1.81 2.72
C GLY A 52 3.05 0.95 3.47
N MET A 53 3.19 -0.31 3.08
CA MET A 53 4.19 -1.22 3.66
C MET A 53 5.62 -0.74 3.36
N ARG A 54 5.88 -0.33 2.13
CA ARG A 54 7.19 0.23 1.75
C ARG A 54 7.51 1.48 2.54
N TYR A 55 6.52 2.36 2.72
CA TYR A 55 6.68 3.56 3.54
C TYR A 55 7.10 3.21 4.97
N TYR A 56 6.39 2.26 5.59
CA TYR A 56 6.70 1.87 6.97
C TYR A 56 8.13 1.36 7.10
N ILE A 57 8.54 0.48 6.20
CA ILE A 57 9.90 -0.10 6.20
C ILE A 57 10.94 1.00 6.03
N ALA A 58 10.74 1.92 5.10
CA ALA A 58 11.69 3.00 4.83
C ALA A 58 11.76 4.01 5.98
N ARG A 59 10.66 4.19 6.70
CA ARG A 59 10.54 5.17 7.79
C ARG A 59 11.16 4.70 9.10
N HIS A 60 11.16 3.40 9.37
CA HIS A 60 11.56 2.85 10.66
C HIS A 60 12.91 2.15 10.57
N LYS A 61 13.90 2.63 11.35
CA LYS A 61 15.25 2.07 11.34
C LYS A 61 15.30 0.58 11.69
N ARG A 62 14.42 0.14 12.58
CA ARG A 62 14.35 -1.27 12.97
C ARG A 62 13.98 -2.18 11.81
N CYS A 63 13.43 -1.62 10.74
CA CYS A 63 13.05 -2.36 9.54
C CYS A 63 14.11 -2.30 8.44
N GLU A 64 15.26 -1.63 8.66
CA GLU A 64 16.33 -1.54 7.66
C GLU A 64 16.77 -2.91 7.11
N PRO A 65 16.93 -3.95 7.94
CA PRO A 65 17.29 -5.26 7.40
C PRO A 65 16.26 -5.82 6.42
N LEU A 66 14.99 -5.44 6.54
CA LEU A 66 13.94 -5.90 5.63
C LEU A 66 14.09 -5.29 4.24
N MET A 67 14.67 -4.08 4.13
CA MET A 67 14.90 -3.46 2.83
C MET A 67 15.95 -4.19 2.00
N GLU A 68 16.90 -4.82 2.68
CA GLU A 68 18.00 -5.53 2.00
C GLU A 68 17.62 -6.95 1.61
N ASN A 69 16.74 -7.57 2.39
CA ASN A 69 16.47 -9.00 2.30
C ASN A 69 15.07 -9.32 1.76
N THR A 70 14.28 -8.32 1.42
CA THR A 70 12.91 -8.51 0.95
C THR A 70 12.70 -7.77 -0.36
N ASP A 71 12.01 -8.45 -1.29
CA ASP A 71 11.58 -7.79 -2.53
C ASP A 71 10.49 -6.76 -2.21
N LEU A 72 10.78 -5.49 -2.46
CA LEU A 72 9.86 -4.38 -2.16
C LEU A 72 8.62 -4.34 -3.05
N TRP A 73 8.57 -5.21 -4.06
CA TRP A 73 7.39 -5.37 -4.93
C TRP A 73 6.57 -6.62 -4.58
N ASP A 74 7.05 -7.42 -3.64
CA ASP A 74 6.37 -8.63 -3.17
C ASP A 74 5.49 -8.27 -1.95
N ALA A 75 4.24 -7.92 -2.20
CA ALA A 75 3.33 -7.51 -1.13
C ALA A 75 3.11 -8.61 -0.08
N PRO A 76 2.87 -9.88 -0.46
CA PRO A 76 2.76 -10.94 0.55
C PRO A 76 4.02 -11.08 1.41
N GLY A 77 5.20 -11.02 0.79
CA GLY A 77 6.46 -11.10 1.50
C GLY A 77 6.67 -9.93 2.45
N LEU A 78 6.33 -8.72 2.01
CA LEU A 78 6.41 -7.52 2.86
C LEU A 78 5.48 -7.63 4.07
N PHE A 79 4.24 -8.06 3.84
CA PHE A 79 3.30 -8.23 4.95
C PHE A 79 3.83 -9.24 5.96
N HIS A 80 4.31 -10.39 5.48
CA HIS A 80 4.85 -11.44 6.34
C HIS A 80 6.02 -10.92 7.20
N ALA A 81 6.94 -10.19 6.58
CA ALA A 81 8.08 -9.60 7.28
C ALA A 81 7.63 -8.59 8.34
N LEU A 82 6.67 -7.73 8.01
CA LEU A 82 6.14 -6.74 8.93
C LEU A 82 5.35 -7.38 10.07
N ALA A 83 4.60 -8.44 9.79
CA ALA A 83 3.89 -9.20 10.82
C ALA A 83 4.87 -9.83 11.82
N ARG A 84 5.97 -10.37 11.33
CA ARG A 84 7.02 -10.92 12.19
C ARG A 84 7.71 -9.83 13.00
N ALA A 85 7.76 -8.62 12.51
CA ALA A 85 8.30 -7.47 13.23
C ALA A 85 7.30 -6.86 14.22
N GLY A 86 6.09 -7.42 14.34
CA GLY A 86 5.08 -6.97 15.29
C GLY A 86 4.22 -5.80 14.84
N VAL A 87 4.30 -5.43 13.56
CA VAL A 87 3.53 -4.29 13.03
C VAL A 87 2.04 -4.63 12.92
N PHE A 88 1.72 -5.87 12.59
CA PHE A 88 0.35 -6.34 12.46
C PHE A 88 0.05 -7.38 13.53
N ASP A 89 -1.06 -7.18 14.25
CA ASP A 89 -1.51 -8.10 15.29
C ASP A 89 -2.23 -9.32 14.72
N ASP A 90 -2.87 -9.13 13.57
CA ASP A 90 -3.66 -10.16 12.90
C ASP A 90 -2.87 -10.74 11.73
N PRO A 91 -2.34 -11.97 11.85
CA PRO A 91 -1.52 -12.56 10.78
C PRO A 91 -2.34 -12.93 9.53
N LEU A 92 -3.66 -12.95 9.61
CA LEU A 92 -4.53 -13.29 8.48
C LEU A 92 -5.08 -12.05 7.77
N LEU A 93 -4.74 -10.87 8.24
CA LEU A 93 -5.29 -9.63 7.70
C LEU A 93 -5.01 -9.48 6.20
N PHE A 94 -3.76 -9.65 5.80
CA PHE A 94 -3.40 -9.55 4.38
C PHE A 94 -4.01 -10.68 3.56
N HIS A 95 -4.09 -11.88 4.13
CA HIS A 95 -4.70 -13.02 3.45
C HIS A 95 -6.16 -12.74 3.08
N ARG A 96 -6.94 -12.22 4.03
CA ARG A 96 -8.34 -11.84 3.77
C ARG A 96 -8.43 -10.77 2.68
N PHE A 97 -7.61 -9.75 2.79
CA PHE A 97 -7.56 -8.68 1.80
C PHE A 97 -7.20 -9.22 0.42
N SER A 98 -6.15 -10.03 0.35
CA SER A 98 -5.68 -10.61 -0.90
C SER A 98 -6.75 -11.48 -1.59
N LEU A 99 -7.50 -12.26 -0.80
CA LEU A 99 -8.61 -13.06 -1.36
C LEU A 99 -9.69 -12.18 -1.97
N LEU A 100 -10.03 -11.07 -1.31
CA LEU A 100 -11.02 -10.13 -1.84
C LEU A 100 -10.54 -9.50 -3.14
N VAL A 101 -9.26 -9.14 -3.20
CA VAL A 101 -8.65 -8.56 -4.39
C VAL A 101 -8.65 -9.57 -5.54
N GLU A 102 -8.23 -10.81 -5.28
CA GLU A 102 -8.21 -11.86 -6.29
C GLU A 102 -9.60 -12.13 -6.87
N ARG A 103 -10.61 -12.22 -6.00
CA ARG A 103 -11.99 -12.43 -6.45
C ARG A 103 -12.47 -11.30 -7.36
N ALA A 104 -12.10 -10.08 -7.03
CA ALA A 104 -12.51 -8.92 -7.81
C ALA A 104 -11.80 -8.81 -9.16
N LEU A 105 -10.50 -9.13 -9.19
CA LEU A 105 -9.68 -8.90 -10.38
C LEU A 105 -9.57 -10.10 -11.32
N TRP A 106 -9.58 -11.31 -10.78
CA TRP A 106 -9.22 -12.50 -11.54
C TRP A 106 -10.37 -13.50 -11.73
N GLN A 107 -11.43 -13.41 -10.93
CA GLN A 107 -12.57 -14.30 -11.08
C GLN A 107 -13.66 -13.63 -11.90
N GLU A 108 -14.40 -14.42 -12.68
CA GLU A 108 -15.53 -13.94 -13.48
C GLU A 108 -16.77 -13.68 -12.62
N SER A 109 -16.57 -13.42 -11.35
CA SER A 109 -17.68 -13.09 -10.47
C SER A 109 -18.19 -11.68 -10.75
N HIS A 110 -19.49 -11.54 -10.91
CA HIS A 110 -20.11 -10.22 -11.03
C HIS A 110 -20.21 -9.51 -9.67
N PHE A 111 -19.91 -10.22 -8.60
CA PHE A 111 -19.98 -9.67 -7.25
C PHE A 111 -18.59 -9.23 -6.79
N VAL A 112 -18.48 -7.93 -6.52
CA VAL A 112 -17.27 -7.34 -5.96
C VAL A 112 -17.63 -6.75 -4.60
N ASP A 113 -17.01 -7.26 -3.54
CA ASP A 113 -17.23 -6.74 -2.21
C ASP A 113 -16.29 -5.56 -1.96
N ALA A 114 -16.66 -4.41 -2.51
CA ALA A 114 -15.87 -3.19 -2.41
C ALA A 114 -15.74 -2.70 -0.98
N ASP A 115 -16.83 -2.77 -0.21
CA ASP A 115 -16.83 -2.26 1.16
C ASP A 115 -15.91 -3.07 2.07
N SER A 116 -15.96 -4.39 1.99
CA SER A 116 -15.07 -5.25 2.77
C SER A 116 -13.62 -5.08 2.34
N THR A 117 -13.36 -4.97 1.04
CA THR A 117 -12.01 -4.75 0.53
C THR A 117 -11.42 -3.45 1.03
N LEU A 118 -12.21 -2.38 0.98
CA LEU A 118 -11.79 -1.07 1.49
C LEU A 118 -11.53 -1.13 2.99
N ALA A 119 -12.42 -1.76 3.75
CA ALA A 119 -12.29 -1.87 5.21
C ALA A 119 -11.00 -2.60 5.60
N GLU A 120 -10.67 -3.69 4.93
CA GLU A 120 -9.43 -4.43 5.20
C GLU A 120 -8.19 -3.61 4.82
N ALA A 121 -8.25 -2.91 3.69
CA ALA A 121 -7.16 -2.02 3.27
C ALA A 121 -6.95 -0.90 4.31
N GLU A 122 -8.03 -0.29 4.78
CA GLU A 122 -7.93 0.81 5.76
C GLU A 122 -7.36 0.35 7.09
N LYS A 123 -7.70 -0.86 7.54
CA LYS A 123 -7.11 -1.43 8.76
C LYS A 123 -5.58 -1.51 8.65
N MET A 124 -5.09 -2.01 7.52
CA MET A 124 -3.65 -2.10 7.28
C MET A 124 -3.00 -0.72 7.20
N LEU A 125 -3.62 0.19 6.44
CA LEU A 125 -3.07 1.54 6.25
C LEU A 125 -3.05 2.33 7.56
N MET A 126 -3.99 2.09 8.46
CA MET A 126 -3.98 2.71 9.79
C MET A 126 -2.78 2.21 10.61
N LYS A 127 -2.53 0.91 10.63
CA LYS A 127 -1.38 0.33 11.33
C LYS A 127 -0.05 0.83 10.76
N LEU A 128 -0.02 1.10 9.46
CA LEU A 128 1.18 1.57 8.77
C LEU A 128 1.42 3.08 8.91
N GLY A 129 0.48 3.81 9.49
CA GLY A 129 0.61 5.25 9.65
C GLY A 129 0.30 6.06 8.40
N VAL A 130 -0.32 5.45 7.40
CA VAL A 130 -0.71 6.14 6.16
C VAL A 130 -1.94 7.01 6.37
N ILE A 131 -2.92 6.55 7.14
CA ILE A 131 -4.12 7.31 7.47
C ILE A 131 -4.10 7.69 8.94
N PRO A 132 -4.69 8.82 9.29
CA PRO A 132 -5.55 9.71 8.50
C PRO A 132 -4.79 10.52 7.44
N VAL A 133 -5.52 10.94 6.40
CA VAL A 133 -4.97 11.69 5.27
C VAL A 133 -5.58 13.08 5.24
N ARG A 134 -4.73 14.09 4.99
CA ARG A 134 -5.19 15.45 4.69
C ARG A 134 -5.11 15.65 3.18
N ASP A 135 -6.28 15.61 2.51
CA ASP A 135 -6.34 15.68 1.05
C ASP A 135 -5.76 16.99 0.51
N SER A 136 -5.88 18.09 1.26
CA SER A 136 -5.35 19.39 0.86
C SER A 136 -3.83 19.41 0.69
N THR A 137 -3.12 18.44 1.26
CA THR A 137 -1.65 18.36 1.16
C THR A 137 -1.19 17.43 0.05
N LEU A 138 -2.12 16.73 -0.61
CA LEU A 138 -1.77 15.77 -1.65
C LEU A 138 -1.74 16.43 -3.02
N PRO A 139 -0.74 16.07 -3.86
CA PRO A 139 -0.73 16.54 -5.24
C PRO A 139 -1.84 15.89 -6.06
N ASP A 140 -2.03 16.41 -7.28
CA ASP A 140 -2.93 15.80 -8.24
C ASP A 140 -2.37 14.45 -8.68
N GLU A 141 -3.24 13.43 -8.77
CA GLU A 141 -2.86 12.08 -9.19
C GLU A 141 -2.21 12.05 -10.58
N THR A 142 -2.65 12.91 -11.48
CA THR A 142 -2.12 12.94 -12.85
C THR A 142 -0.64 13.28 -12.91
N ARG A 143 -0.08 13.89 -11.88
CA ARG A 143 1.34 14.23 -11.81
C ARG A 143 2.23 13.05 -11.47
N LEU A 144 1.66 11.97 -10.94
CA LEU A 144 2.42 10.78 -10.54
C LEU A 144 2.32 9.64 -11.55
N THR A 145 1.44 9.72 -12.53
CA THR A 145 1.23 8.69 -13.54
C THR A 145 2.05 8.90 -14.80
N HIS A 146 2.91 9.88 -14.80
CA HIS A 146 3.78 10.17 -15.95
C HIS A 146 5.22 9.72 -15.73
#